data_261d511022a334b3629f88f56bd5779c
#
_entry.id   261d511022a334b3629f88f56bd5779c
#
_cell.length_a   1.000
_cell.length_b   1.000
_cell.length_c   1.000
_cell.angle_alpha   90.00
_cell.angle_beta   90.00
_cell.angle_gamma   90.00
#
_symmetry.space_group_name_H-M   'P 1'
#
loop_
_entity.id
_entity.type
_entity.pdbx_description
1 polymer ?
#
loop_
_entity_poly.entity_id
_entity_poly.type
_entity_poly.pdbx_seq_one_letter_code
_entity_poly.pdbx_strand_id
1 'polypeptide(L)'
;MRKADFYFDLPEELIAQTPLERRDGSRLMHLDKNTGEIEHRHFYELPESLLPGDCLVLNNSRVLPARLIGSRASGGAVELVLLRDLGNGCWECLSRPGRKTKPGTELTFGDGELTATVESVCEGGNRIVRFHYEGIFLEVLERLGKMPLPPYIKEELKDSERYQTVYSKELGSAAAPTAGLHFTFELLEKIKAKGVKVCYVTLHVGLGTFRPVKEDEIEDHEMHSEFCIVPEETARTVTETKKNGGRIIAVGTTSCRTLESFANADGTLDASSGWTNIFIYPGYTFKCIDALVTNFHLPESTLIMLVSALAGRENVLNAYKTAVENKYRFFSFGDAMFIK
;
A
#
# COMPACT_ATOMS: atom_id res chain seq x y z
N MET A 1 6.11 -14.24 19.61
CA MET A 1 4.65 -14.28 19.30
C MET A 1 4.47 -15.01 17.97
N ARG A 2 3.49 -15.90 17.88
CA ARG A 2 3.35 -16.74 16.69
C ARG A 2 2.49 -16.08 15.61
N LYS A 3 2.82 -16.33 14.36
CA LYS A 3 2.02 -15.91 13.19
C LYS A 3 0.56 -16.37 13.31
N ALA A 4 0.34 -17.62 13.76
CA ALA A 4 -0.99 -18.18 13.98
C ALA A 4 -1.84 -17.41 15.01
N ASP A 5 -1.24 -16.62 15.87
CA ASP A 5 -1.96 -15.78 16.84
C ASP A 5 -2.77 -14.65 16.14
N PHE A 6 -2.52 -14.44 14.85
CA PHE A 6 -3.21 -13.44 13.99
C PHE A 6 -4.11 -14.09 12.94
N TYR A 7 -4.44 -15.36 13.15
CA TYR A 7 -5.35 -16.09 12.29
C TYR A 7 -6.80 -15.71 12.60
N PHE A 8 -7.61 -15.58 11.57
CA PHE A 8 -9.07 -15.56 11.60
C PHE A 8 -9.59 -16.23 10.33
N ASP A 9 -10.79 -16.82 10.40
CA ASP A 9 -11.42 -17.42 9.24
C ASP A 9 -11.97 -16.34 8.31
N LEU A 10 -11.48 -16.30 7.06
CA LEU A 10 -11.88 -15.34 6.04
C LEU A 10 -12.45 -16.08 4.83
N PRO A 11 -13.78 -16.08 4.62
CA PRO A 11 -14.41 -16.61 3.42
C PRO A 11 -13.91 -15.91 2.15
N GLU A 12 -13.55 -16.69 1.12
CA GLU A 12 -12.96 -16.15 -0.13
C GLU A 12 -13.90 -15.16 -0.83
N GLU A 13 -15.21 -15.37 -0.73
CA GLU A 13 -16.24 -14.50 -1.31
C GLU A 13 -16.28 -13.08 -0.71
N LEU A 14 -15.70 -12.86 0.48
CA LEU A 14 -15.58 -11.54 1.08
C LEU A 14 -14.39 -10.74 0.53
N ILE A 15 -13.48 -11.36 -0.21
CA ILE A 15 -12.35 -10.68 -0.85
C ILE A 15 -12.87 -9.91 -2.07
N ALA A 16 -12.86 -8.59 -1.98
CA ALA A 16 -13.40 -7.72 -3.04
C ALA A 16 -12.57 -7.82 -4.32
N GLN A 17 -13.22 -8.20 -5.41
CA GLN A 17 -12.57 -8.31 -6.73
C GLN A 17 -12.64 -7.01 -7.54
N THR A 18 -13.63 -6.17 -7.29
CA THR A 18 -13.87 -4.91 -8.00
C THR A 18 -14.13 -3.77 -7.04
N PRO A 19 -13.74 -2.52 -7.38
CA PRO A 19 -14.10 -1.36 -6.59
C PRO A 19 -15.62 -1.09 -6.67
N LEU A 20 -16.17 -0.47 -5.63
CA LEU A 20 -17.51 0.09 -5.68
C LEU A 20 -17.58 1.21 -6.73
N GLU A 21 -18.73 1.44 -7.32
CA GLU A 21 -18.95 2.53 -8.28
C GLU A 21 -18.52 3.87 -7.66
N ARG A 22 -19.01 4.16 -6.47
CA ARG A 22 -18.68 5.34 -5.69
C ARG A 22 -17.57 5.02 -4.68
N ARG A 23 -16.42 5.72 -4.74
CA ARG A 23 -15.24 5.47 -3.90
C ARG A 23 -15.56 5.55 -2.40
N ASP A 24 -16.23 6.61 -1.98
CA ASP A 24 -16.58 6.89 -0.59
C ASP A 24 -17.86 6.17 -0.10
N GLY A 25 -18.46 5.34 -0.96
CA GLY A 25 -19.63 4.52 -0.61
C GLY A 25 -19.31 3.23 0.16
N SER A 26 -18.05 2.90 0.38
CA SER A 26 -17.65 1.75 1.20
C SER A 26 -18.09 1.91 2.65
N ARG A 27 -18.24 0.79 3.34
CA ARG A 27 -18.47 0.83 4.80
C ARG A 27 -17.20 1.23 5.51
N LEU A 28 -17.38 1.86 6.67
CA LEU A 28 -16.30 2.26 7.57
C LEU A 28 -16.59 1.71 8.96
N MET A 29 -15.78 0.77 9.44
CA MET A 29 -15.86 0.30 10.81
C MET A 29 -15.01 1.19 11.70
N HIS A 30 -15.60 1.87 12.66
CA HIS A 30 -14.87 2.52 13.74
C HIS A 30 -14.50 1.48 14.79
N LEU A 31 -13.26 1.53 15.24
CA LEU A 31 -12.74 0.74 16.34
C LEU A 31 -12.09 1.67 17.35
N ASP A 32 -12.66 1.77 18.54
CA ASP A 32 -11.97 2.41 19.66
C ASP A 32 -10.83 1.51 20.14
N LYS A 33 -9.59 2.00 20.01
CA LYS A 33 -8.39 1.22 20.31
C LYS A 33 -8.23 0.88 21.79
N ASN A 34 -8.87 1.64 22.67
CA ASN A 34 -8.74 1.45 24.13
C ASN A 34 -9.82 0.51 24.68
N THR A 35 -11.06 0.64 24.17
CA THR A 35 -12.20 -0.12 24.69
C THR A 35 -12.56 -1.34 23.82
N GLY A 36 -12.15 -1.35 22.53
CA GLY A 36 -12.57 -2.35 21.56
C GLY A 36 -14.00 -2.15 21.04
N GLU A 37 -14.64 -1.02 21.39
CA GLU A 37 -15.99 -0.70 20.92
C GLU A 37 -16.01 -0.52 19.39
N ILE A 38 -17.05 -1.10 18.76
CA ILE A 38 -17.23 -1.11 17.30
C ILE A 38 -18.47 -0.31 16.93
N GLU A 39 -18.32 0.58 15.94
CA GLU A 39 -19.41 1.32 15.34
C GLU A 39 -19.38 1.15 13.82
N HIS A 40 -20.56 0.91 13.20
CA HIS A 40 -20.68 0.73 11.76
C HIS A 40 -21.13 2.02 11.08
N ARG A 41 -20.32 2.50 10.11
CA ARG A 41 -20.55 3.72 9.35
C ARG A 41 -20.26 3.52 7.86
N HIS A 42 -20.35 4.60 7.09
CA HIS A 42 -19.87 4.67 5.72
C HIS A 42 -18.69 5.64 5.60
N PHE A 43 -17.87 5.45 4.59
CA PHE A 43 -16.65 6.22 4.44
C PHE A 43 -16.90 7.72 4.21
N TYR A 44 -17.99 8.07 3.53
CA TYR A 44 -18.41 9.48 3.33
C TYR A 44 -18.75 10.20 4.66
N GLU A 45 -18.92 9.47 5.77
CA GLU A 45 -19.18 10.01 7.12
C GLU A 45 -17.86 10.27 7.89
N LEU A 46 -16.70 9.87 7.34
CA LEU A 46 -15.40 10.07 8.00
C LEU A 46 -15.19 11.51 8.53
N PRO A 47 -15.59 12.59 7.80
CA PRO A 47 -15.42 13.95 8.31
C PRO A 47 -16.10 14.20 9.67
N GLU A 48 -17.16 13.48 10.01
CA GLU A 48 -17.87 13.64 11.30
C GLU A 48 -17.00 13.20 12.48
N SER A 49 -16.06 12.29 12.25
CA SER A 49 -15.15 11.71 13.26
C SER A 49 -13.83 12.44 13.40
N LEU A 50 -13.57 13.42 12.52
CA LEU A 50 -12.39 14.27 12.55
C LEU A 50 -12.70 15.57 13.30
N LEU A 51 -11.69 16.13 13.96
CA LEU A 51 -11.79 17.37 14.72
C LEU A 51 -11.00 18.49 14.06
N PRO A 52 -11.45 19.76 14.16
CA PRO A 52 -10.61 20.89 13.77
C PRO A 52 -9.25 20.82 14.45
N GLY A 53 -8.18 20.99 13.70
CA GLY A 53 -6.80 20.88 14.21
C GLY A 53 -6.18 19.49 14.04
N ASP A 54 -6.93 18.45 13.67
CA ASP A 54 -6.37 17.16 13.25
C ASP A 54 -5.53 17.31 11.98
N CYS A 55 -4.59 16.39 11.76
CA CYS A 55 -3.81 16.26 10.55
C CYS A 55 -4.00 14.88 9.94
N LEU A 56 -4.53 14.83 8.73
CA LEU A 56 -4.70 13.61 7.93
C LEU A 56 -3.51 13.47 6.98
N VAL A 57 -2.76 12.37 7.10
CA VAL A 57 -1.55 12.13 6.30
C VAL A 57 -1.79 10.98 5.34
N LEU A 58 -1.66 11.26 4.04
CA LEU A 58 -1.95 10.34 2.93
C LEU A 58 -0.66 10.01 2.16
N ASN A 59 -0.60 8.81 1.57
CA ASN A 59 0.48 8.43 0.68
C ASN A 59 0.11 8.78 -0.77
N ASN A 60 0.86 9.70 -1.42
CA ASN A 60 0.61 10.20 -2.77
C ASN A 60 1.34 9.42 -3.86
N SER A 61 1.89 8.24 -3.56
CA SER A 61 2.54 7.44 -4.58
C SER A 61 1.55 7.02 -5.68
N ARG A 62 2.06 6.97 -6.91
CA ARG A 62 1.29 6.56 -8.10
C ARG A 62 1.86 5.26 -8.64
N VAL A 63 0.98 4.33 -8.94
CA VAL A 63 1.35 3.02 -9.47
C VAL A 63 1.78 3.15 -10.92
N LEU A 64 2.93 2.53 -11.25
CA LEU A 64 3.37 2.38 -12.63
C LEU A 64 2.56 1.28 -13.33
N PRO A 65 2.27 1.39 -14.64
CA PRO A 65 1.77 0.27 -15.44
C PRO A 65 2.89 -0.75 -15.67
N ALA A 66 3.39 -1.30 -14.56
CA ALA A 66 4.65 -2.02 -14.47
C ALA A 66 4.57 -3.48 -14.95
N ARG A 67 3.40 -3.97 -15.35
CA ARG A 67 3.19 -5.34 -15.81
C ARG A 67 3.25 -5.39 -17.33
N LEU A 68 4.31 -5.98 -17.86
CA LEU A 68 4.57 -6.14 -19.29
C LEU A 68 4.30 -7.59 -19.72
N ILE A 69 3.50 -7.76 -20.76
CA ILE A 69 3.23 -9.06 -21.40
C ILE A 69 3.92 -9.08 -22.75
N GLY A 70 4.76 -10.07 -22.96
CA GLY A 70 5.54 -10.17 -24.19
C GLY A 70 5.90 -11.62 -24.53
N SER A 71 6.90 -11.77 -25.39
CA SER A 71 7.37 -13.08 -25.85
C SER A 71 8.90 -13.17 -25.79
N ARG A 72 9.39 -14.39 -25.75
CA ARG A 72 10.80 -14.73 -25.94
C ARG A 72 11.05 -14.98 -27.44
N ALA A 73 12.29 -14.88 -27.88
CA ALA A 73 12.68 -15.20 -29.28
C ALA A 73 12.18 -16.59 -29.73
N SER A 74 12.01 -17.55 -28.80
CA SER A 74 11.43 -18.87 -29.08
C SER A 74 9.90 -18.89 -29.23
N GLY A 75 9.22 -17.73 -29.23
CA GLY A 75 7.76 -17.60 -29.32
C GLY A 75 6.99 -17.86 -28.02
N GLY A 76 7.65 -18.26 -26.94
CA GLY A 76 6.97 -18.52 -25.68
C GLY A 76 6.63 -17.25 -24.92
N ALA A 77 5.40 -17.14 -24.40
CA ALA A 77 4.94 -16.01 -23.61
C ALA A 77 5.80 -15.76 -22.37
N VAL A 78 5.95 -14.50 -22.03
CA VAL A 78 6.62 -14.02 -20.82
C VAL A 78 5.84 -12.86 -20.22
N GLU A 79 5.84 -12.80 -18.90
CA GLU A 79 5.35 -11.66 -18.12
C GLU A 79 6.50 -11.11 -17.29
N LEU A 80 6.72 -9.82 -17.36
CA LEU A 80 7.59 -9.08 -16.43
C LEU A 80 6.75 -8.14 -15.58
N VAL A 81 7.10 -8.01 -14.30
CA VAL A 81 6.61 -6.94 -13.45
C VAL A 81 7.81 -6.16 -12.92
N LEU A 82 7.89 -4.88 -13.28
CA LEU A 82 8.94 -3.98 -12.85
C LEU A 82 8.82 -3.71 -11.36
N LEU A 83 9.95 -3.81 -10.62
CA LEU A 83 10.01 -3.62 -9.17
C LEU A 83 10.77 -2.36 -8.78
N ARG A 84 11.96 -2.21 -9.34
CA ARG A 84 12.87 -1.13 -8.98
C ARG A 84 13.71 -0.71 -10.18
N ASP A 85 13.75 0.60 -10.42
CA ASP A 85 14.68 1.20 -11.38
C ASP A 85 16.09 1.18 -10.80
N LEU A 86 17.03 0.64 -11.56
CA LEU A 86 18.45 0.58 -11.24
C LEU A 86 19.27 1.60 -12.03
N GLY A 87 18.61 2.40 -12.85
CA GLY A 87 19.22 3.37 -13.75
C GLY A 87 19.72 2.75 -15.07
N ASN A 88 20.04 3.61 -16.02
CA ASN A 88 20.60 3.23 -17.33
C ASN A 88 19.75 2.18 -18.09
N GLY A 89 18.43 2.25 -17.97
CA GLY A 89 17.50 1.31 -18.61
C GLY A 89 17.44 -0.09 -17.97
N CYS A 90 18.08 -0.28 -16.81
CA CYS A 90 18.06 -1.53 -16.05
C CYS A 90 17.01 -1.50 -14.95
N TRP A 91 16.24 -2.59 -14.84
CA TRP A 91 15.22 -2.77 -13.82
C TRP A 91 15.33 -4.12 -13.14
N GLU A 92 15.08 -4.14 -11.84
CA GLU A 92 14.78 -5.37 -11.16
C GLU A 92 13.33 -5.75 -11.44
N CYS A 93 13.08 -6.99 -11.88
CA CYS A 93 11.78 -7.46 -12.32
C CYS A 93 11.43 -8.83 -11.74
N LEU A 94 10.16 -9.05 -11.42
CA LEU A 94 9.62 -10.41 -11.39
C LEU A 94 9.42 -10.91 -12.82
N SER A 95 9.63 -12.21 -13.04
CA SER A 95 9.44 -12.82 -14.35
C SER A 95 8.65 -14.13 -14.24
N ARG A 96 7.70 -14.31 -15.14
CA ARG A 96 6.94 -15.56 -15.32
C ARG A 96 6.94 -15.98 -16.80
N PRO A 97 7.31 -17.24 -17.09
CA PRO A 97 7.85 -18.27 -16.20
C PRO A 97 9.34 -18.04 -15.89
N GLY A 98 9.71 -17.95 -14.60
CA GLY A 98 11.07 -17.67 -14.16
C GLY A 98 12.12 -18.64 -14.68
N ARG A 99 11.83 -19.95 -14.78
CA ARG A 99 12.77 -20.98 -15.26
C ARG A 99 13.20 -20.78 -16.71
N LYS A 100 12.47 -20.00 -17.50
CA LYS A 100 12.70 -19.79 -18.93
C LYS A 100 13.26 -18.41 -19.26
N THR A 101 13.48 -17.56 -18.26
CA THR A 101 14.09 -16.23 -18.38
C THR A 101 15.46 -16.25 -17.68
N LYS A 102 16.42 -16.91 -18.33
CA LYS A 102 17.81 -17.01 -17.89
C LYS A 102 18.62 -15.79 -18.39
N PRO A 103 19.78 -15.49 -17.81
CA PRO A 103 20.69 -14.48 -18.35
C PRO A 103 20.95 -14.71 -19.86
N GLY A 104 20.94 -13.63 -20.63
CA GLY A 104 21.05 -13.64 -22.09
C GLY A 104 19.73 -13.92 -22.84
N THR A 105 18.60 -14.12 -22.13
CA THR A 105 17.30 -14.27 -22.81
C THR A 105 16.84 -12.92 -23.33
N GLU A 106 16.49 -12.88 -24.62
CA GLU A 106 15.90 -11.74 -25.29
C GLU A 106 14.39 -11.80 -25.24
N LEU A 107 13.76 -10.66 -24.96
CA LEU A 107 12.33 -10.47 -24.77
C LEU A 107 11.82 -9.35 -25.66
N THR A 108 10.59 -9.51 -26.17
CA THR A 108 9.93 -8.53 -27.04
C THR A 108 8.54 -8.24 -26.54
N PHE A 109 8.17 -6.96 -26.49
CA PHE A 109 6.88 -6.46 -26.06
C PHE A 109 6.31 -5.52 -27.13
N GLY A 110 4.98 -5.55 -27.34
CA GLY A 110 4.29 -4.74 -28.33
C GLY A 110 5.04 -4.83 -29.67
N ASP A 111 4.62 -5.42 -30.66
CA ASP A 111 5.16 -5.55 -32.04
C ASP A 111 6.65 -5.15 -32.26
N GLY A 112 7.50 -5.23 -31.19
CA GLY A 112 8.92 -4.87 -31.20
C GLY A 112 9.24 -3.44 -30.74
N GLU A 113 8.25 -2.67 -30.29
CA GLU A 113 8.44 -1.30 -29.77
C GLU A 113 9.34 -1.25 -28.52
N LEU A 114 9.27 -2.31 -27.70
CA LEU A 114 10.10 -2.48 -26.52
C LEU A 114 10.77 -3.86 -26.58
N THR A 115 12.08 -3.88 -26.47
CA THR A 115 12.83 -5.13 -26.29
C THR A 115 13.59 -5.11 -24.99
N ALA A 116 13.99 -6.27 -24.50
CA ALA A 116 14.75 -6.36 -23.28
C ALA A 116 15.68 -7.58 -23.25
N THR A 117 16.77 -7.47 -22.51
CA THR A 117 17.71 -8.55 -22.27
C THR A 117 17.78 -8.85 -20.78
N VAL A 118 17.65 -10.10 -20.40
CA VAL A 118 17.85 -10.54 -19.01
C VAL A 118 19.34 -10.56 -18.74
N GLU A 119 19.84 -9.69 -17.84
CA GLU A 119 21.28 -9.60 -17.52
C GLU A 119 21.69 -10.61 -16.44
N SER A 120 20.90 -10.72 -15.37
CA SER A 120 21.23 -11.60 -14.25
C SER A 120 19.99 -12.05 -13.48
N VAL A 121 20.21 -12.98 -12.54
CA VAL A 121 19.20 -13.44 -11.57
C VAL A 121 19.68 -13.05 -10.18
N CYS A 122 18.82 -12.33 -9.45
CA CYS A 122 19.10 -11.93 -8.07
C CYS A 122 18.83 -13.07 -7.09
N GLU A 123 19.36 -12.93 -5.89
CA GLU A 123 18.91 -13.68 -4.72
C GLU A 123 17.40 -13.48 -4.53
N GLY A 124 16.65 -14.56 -4.31
CA GLY A 124 15.18 -14.53 -4.27
C GLY A 124 14.48 -14.70 -5.64
N GLY A 125 15.25 -14.83 -6.73
CA GLY A 125 14.75 -15.24 -8.04
C GLY A 125 14.23 -14.11 -8.94
N ASN A 126 14.36 -12.84 -8.55
CA ASN A 126 14.09 -11.69 -9.42
C ASN A 126 15.13 -11.63 -10.56
N ARG A 127 14.83 -10.88 -11.61
CA ARG A 127 15.73 -10.67 -12.78
C ARG A 127 16.18 -9.23 -12.82
N ILE A 128 17.44 -9.01 -13.16
CA ILE A 128 17.89 -7.72 -13.68
C ILE A 128 17.69 -7.77 -15.18
N VAL A 129 16.90 -6.82 -15.68
CA VAL A 129 16.50 -6.75 -17.08
C VAL A 129 16.87 -5.39 -17.62
N ARG A 130 17.61 -5.37 -18.73
CA ARG A 130 17.93 -4.15 -19.48
C ARG A 130 16.92 -3.97 -20.60
N PHE A 131 16.24 -2.84 -20.58
CA PHE A 131 15.27 -2.47 -21.62
C PHE A 131 15.94 -1.63 -22.70
N HIS A 132 15.53 -1.87 -23.94
CA HIS A 132 15.94 -1.16 -25.15
C HIS A 132 14.69 -0.58 -25.80
N TYR A 133 14.66 0.72 -25.93
CA TYR A 133 13.50 1.50 -26.40
C TYR A 133 13.96 2.81 -27.01
N GLU A 134 13.11 3.44 -27.83
CA GLU A 134 13.29 4.80 -28.32
C GLU A 134 12.40 5.78 -27.52
N GLY A 135 12.90 6.98 -27.26
CA GLY A 135 12.16 8.03 -26.55
C GLY A 135 12.16 7.89 -25.03
N ILE A 136 11.02 8.12 -24.41
CA ILE A 136 10.85 8.15 -22.95
C ILE A 136 10.25 6.83 -22.47
N PHE A 137 10.95 6.12 -21.60
CA PHE A 137 10.54 4.79 -21.11
C PHE A 137 9.14 4.79 -20.46
N LEU A 138 8.80 5.83 -19.71
CA LEU A 138 7.49 5.93 -19.07
C LEU A 138 6.35 6.00 -20.10
N GLU A 139 6.53 6.69 -21.21
CA GLU A 139 5.55 6.74 -22.29
C GLU A 139 5.36 5.37 -22.97
N VAL A 140 6.47 4.62 -23.14
CA VAL A 140 6.42 3.24 -23.63
C VAL A 140 5.67 2.34 -22.66
N LEU A 141 5.92 2.49 -21.33
CA LEU A 141 5.19 1.75 -20.31
C LEU A 141 3.69 2.10 -20.28
N GLU A 142 3.31 3.35 -20.48
CA GLU A 142 1.90 3.75 -20.55
C GLU A 142 1.15 3.09 -21.70
N ARG A 143 1.84 2.86 -22.84
CA ARG A 143 1.23 2.18 -24.00
C ARG A 143 1.19 0.67 -23.86
N LEU A 144 2.24 0.04 -23.37
CA LEU A 144 2.42 -1.42 -23.39
C LEU A 144 2.13 -2.08 -22.03
N GLY A 145 2.26 -1.32 -20.95
CA GLY A 145 2.14 -1.83 -19.59
C GLY A 145 0.69 -1.97 -19.13
N LYS A 146 0.49 -2.93 -18.26
CA LYS A 146 -0.79 -3.11 -17.54
C LYS A 146 -0.60 -2.79 -16.06
N MET A 147 -1.69 -2.42 -15.41
CA MET A 147 -1.71 -2.21 -13.96
C MET A 147 -1.35 -3.51 -13.23
N PRO A 148 -0.33 -3.52 -12.37
CA PRO A 148 0.06 -4.69 -11.59
C PRO A 148 -0.88 -4.87 -10.40
N LEU A 149 -2.02 -5.51 -10.62
CA LEU A 149 -2.97 -5.80 -9.54
C LEU A 149 -2.42 -6.88 -8.61
N PRO A 150 -2.77 -6.83 -7.32
CA PRO A 150 -2.44 -7.89 -6.37
C PRO A 150 -2.94 -9.27 -6.82
N PRO A 151 -2.24 -10.37 -6.45
CA PRO A 151 -2.54 -11.71 -6.96
C PRO A 151 -3.91 -12.27 -6.53
N TYR A 152 -4.55 -11.71 -5.51
CA TYR A 152 -5.90 -12.09 -5.06
C TYR A 152 -7.02 -11.43 -5.87
N ILE A 153 -6.71 -10.42 -6.70
CA ILE A 153 -7.65 -9.83 -7.66
C ILE A 153 -7.52 -10.62 -8.96
N LYS A 154 -8.56 -11.39 -9.27
CA LYS A 154 -8.63 -12.25 -10.46
C LYS A 154 -9.39 -11.55 -11.60
N GLU A 155 -10.25 -10.59 -11.26
CA GLU A 155 -11.04 -9.82 -12.21
C GLU A 155 -10.21 -8.75 -12.92
N GLU A 156 -10.46 -8.57 -14.22
CA GLU A 156 -9.81 -7.52 -15.00
C GLU A 156 -10.41 -6.16 -14.63
N LEU A 157 -9.54 -5.20 -14.32
CA LEU A 157 -9.96 -3.85 -14.01
C LEU A 157 -10.25 -3.08 -15.32
N LYS A 158 -11.50 -2.68 -15.51
CA LYS A 158 -11.95 -1.97 -16.73
C LYS A 158 -11.36 -0.56 -16.83
N ASP A 159 -11.14 0.09 -15.69
CA ASP A 159 -10.55 1.42 -15.58
C ASP A 159 -9.37 1.37 -14.61
N SER A 160 -8.16 1.52 -15.15
CA SER A 160 -6.91 1.47 -14.36
C SER A 160 -6.80 2.58 -13.31
N GLU A 161 -7.44 3.75 -13.55
CA GLU A 161 -7.46 4.85 -12.58
C GLU A 161 -8.26 4.50 -11.31
N ARG A 162 -9.06 3.44 -11.32
CA ARG A 162 -9.72 2.93 -10.11
C ARG A 162 -8.74 2.28 -9.13
N TYR A 163 -7.53 1.89 -9.59
CA TYR A 163 -6.44 1.44 -8.73
C TYR A 163 -5.39 2.54 -8.49
N GLN A 164 -5.80 3.80 -8.61
CA GLN A 164 -5.02 4.98 -8.23
C GLN A 164 -5.84 5.81 -7.23
N THR A 165 -5.16 6.45 -6.27
CA THR A 165 -5.82 7.46 -5.44
C THR A 165 -6.07 8.73 -6.27
N VAL A 166 -7.12 9.48 -5.94
CA VAL A 166 -7.45 10.73 -6.66
C VAL A 166 -6.34 11.78 -6.54
N TYR A 167 -5.49 11.66 -5.54
CA TYR A 167 -4.37 12.56 -5.25
C TYR A 167 -3.00 11.96 -5.58
N SER A 168 -2.95 10.82 -6.27
CA SER A 168 -1.67 10.18 -6.65
C SER A 168 -0.83 11.08 -7.55
N LYS A 169 0.46 11.19 -7.26
CA LYS A 169 1.37 12.11 -7.95
C LYS A 169 2.74 11.49 -8.23
N GLU A 170 3.38 10.96 -7.19
CA GLU A 170 4.78 10.51 -7.27
C GLU A 170 4.85 9.09 -7.86
N LEU A 171 5.28 8.99 -9.12
CA LEU A 171 5.43 7.71 -9.83
C LEU A 171 6.52 6.85 -9.22
N GLY A 172 6.33 5.52 -9.22
CA GLY A 172 7.36 4.57 -8.76
C GLY A 172 6.84 3.40 -7.92
N SER A 173 5.55 3.40 -7.59
CA SER A 173 4.94 2.34 -6.79
C SER A 173 4.54 1.13 -7.65
N ALA A 174 4.76 -0.08 -7.12
CA ALA A 174 4.26 -1.32 -7.72
C ALA A 174 2.84 -1.68 -7.26
N ALA A 175 2.31 -1.00 -6.22
CA ALA A 175 0.94 -1.18 -5.74
C ALA A 175 0.38 0.14 -5.20
N ALA A 176 -0.94 0.30 -5.24
CA ALA A 176 -1.61 1.48 -4.71
C ALA A 176 -1.65 1.49 -3.18
N PRO A 177 -1.61 2.67 -2.53
CA PRO A 177 -1.93 2.82 -1.12
C PRO A 177 -3.45 2.72 -0.93
N THR A 178 -3.96 1.49 -0.83
CA THR A 178 -5.37 1.15 -1.07
C THR A 178 -6.37 1.78 -0.10
N ALA A 179 -5.98 2.11 1.13
CA ALA A 179 -6.83 2.88 2.05
C ALA A 179 -7.15 4.29 1.51
N GLY A 180 -6.30 4.82 0.63
CA GLY A 180 -6.54 6.09 -0.06
C GLY A 180 -7.54 6.02 -1.19
N LEU A 181 -7.89 4.81 -1.70
CA LEU A 181 -8.83 4.62 -2.80
C LEU A 181 -10.26 5.03 -2.44
N HIS A 182 -10.58 5.08 -1.17
CA HIS A 182 -11.90 5.49 -0.67
C HIS A 182 -12.14 7.00 -0.76
N PHE A 183 -11.09 7.80 -0.88
CA PHE A 183 -11.22 9.26 -0.93
C PHE A 183 -11.66 9.73 -2.30
N THR A 184 -12.49 10.77 -2.30
CA THR A 184 -12.82 11.61 -3.46
C THR A 184 -12.29 13.02 -3.21
N PHE A 185 -12.17 13.83 -4.27
CA PHE A 185 -11.79 15.23 -4.11
C PHE A 185 -12.79 15.99 -3.22
N GLU A 186 -14.08 15.74 -3.41
CA GLU A 186 -15.16 16.38 -2.63
C GLU A 186 -15.07 16.04 -1.15
N LEU A 187 -14.72 14.78 -0.82
CA LEU A 187 -14.54 14.36 0.57
C LEU A 187 -13.32 15.05 1.21
N LEU A 188 -12.21 15.16 0.47
CA LEU A 188 -11.02 15.87 0.93
C LEU A 188 -11.30 17.36 1.17
N GLU A 189 -12.05 18.01 0.29
CA GLU A 189 -12.43 19.42 0.47
C GLU A 189 -13.37 19.62 1.69
N LYS A 190 -14.30 18.69 1.95
CA LYS A 190 -15.12 18.71 3.16
C LYS A 190 -14.27 18.58 4.43
N ILE A 191 -13.26 17.68 4.41
CA ILE A 191 -12.33 17.48 5.52
C ILE A 191 -11.52 18.77 5.78
N LYS A 192 -10.97 19.38 4.73
CA LYS A 192 -10.24 20.66 4.84
C LYS A 192 -11.13 21.80 5.35
N ALA A 193 -12.36 21.90 4.83
CA ALA A 193 -13.32 22.93 5.24
C ALA A 193 -13.69 22.81 6.75
N LYS A 194 -13.55 21.63 7.35
CA LYS A 194 -13.73 21.42 8.79
C LYS A 194 -12.55 21.89 9.64
N GLY A 195 -11.46 22.36 9.02
CA GLY A 195 -10.24 22.76 9.72
C GLY A 195 -9.27 21.62 10.01
N VAL A 196 -9.41 20.50 9.30
CA VAL A 196 -8.46 19.38 9.32
C VAL A 196 -7.37 19.65 8.29
N LYS A 197 -6.11 19.54 8.71
CA LYS A 197 -4.96 19.67 7.79
C LYS A 197 -4.82 18.36 6.98
N VAL A 198 -4.50 18.50 5.69
CA VAL A 198 -4.27 17.35 4.80
C VAL A 198 -2.86 17.44 4.24
N CYS A 199 -2.05 16.44 4.55
CA CYS A 199 -0.64 16.37 4.16
C CYS A 199 -0.36 15.09 3.40
N TYR A 200 0.79 15.06 2.71
CA TYR A 200 1.19 13.92 1.91
C TYR A 200 2.61 13.46 2.26
N VAL A 201 2.77 12.16 2.30
CA VAL A 201 4.06 11.46 2.28
C VAL A 201 4.13 10.61 1.02
N THR A 202 5.31 10.16 0.66
CA THR A 202 5.49 9.18 -0.41
C THR A 202 6.10 7.91 0.17
N LEU A 203 5.50 6.76 -0.09
CA LEU A 203 6.11 5.46 0.08
C LEU A 203 5.82 4.66 -1.18
N HIS A 204 6.88 4.27 -1.88
CA HIS A 204 6.76 3.40 -3.05
C HIS A 204 6.57 1.95 -2.60
N VAL A 205 5.32 1.48 -2.70
CA VAL A 205 4.93 0.13 -2.27
C VAL A 205 5.58 -0.90 -3.19
N GLY A 206 6.37 -1.78 -2.61
CA GLY A 206 6.94 -2.94 -3.30
C GLY A 206 5.99 -4.14 -3.30
N LEU A 207 6.22 -5.09 -4.22
CA LEU A 207 5.44 -6.35 -4.26
C LEU A 207 5.70 -7.25 -3.05
N GLY A 208 6.69 -6.94 -2.22
CA GLY A 208 6.95 -7.62 -0.94
C GLY A 208 5.75 -7.60 -0.01
N THR A 209 4.93 -6.54 -0.07
CA THR A 209 3.70 -6.38 0.72
C THR A 209 2.69 -7.52 0.50
N PHE A 210 2.73 -8.20 -0.64
CA PHE A 210 1.84 -9.32 -0.94
C PHE A 210 2.46 -10.70 -0.65
N ARG A 211 3.69 -10.74 -0.14
CA ARG A 211 4.32 -12.01 0.23
C ARG A 211 3.80 -12.45 1.61
N PRO A 212 3.40 -13.71 1.76
CA PRO A 212 3.00 -14.22 3.07
C PRO A 212 4.21 -14.27 4.01
N VAL A 213 3.98 -14.05 5.29
CA VAL A 213 4.96 -14.33 6.35
C VAL A 213 5.21 -15.82 6.37
N LYS A 214 6.47 -16.24 6.27
CA LYS A 214 6.87 -17.64 6.22
C LYS A 214 7.24 -18.19 7.59
N GLU A 215 7.83 -17.35 8.40
CA GLU A 215 8.31 -17.62 9.74
C GLU A 215 7.15 -17.88 10.69
N ASP A 216 7.28 -18.85 11.60
CA ASP A 216 6.26 -19.15 12.61
C ASP A 216 6.32 -18.13 13.76
N GLU A 217 7.51 -17.75 14.20
CA GLU A 217 7.71 -16.67 15.16
C GLU A 217 7.86 -15.33 14.40
N ILE A 218 6.99 -14.36 14.72
CA ILE A 218 6.94 -13.11 13.93
C ILE A 218 8.21 -12.26 14.10
N GLU A 219 8.92 -12.40 15.22
CA GLU A 219 10.16 -11.71 15.52
C GLU A 219 11.30 -12.09 14.55
N ASP A 220 11.22 -13.27 13.94
CA ASP A 220 12.20 -13.77 12.96
C ASP A 220 11.93 -13.25 11.54
N HIS A 221 10.79 -12.58 11.33
CA HIS A 221 10.41 -12.07 10.02
C HIS A 221 11.23 -10.85 9.61
N GLU A 222 11.92 -10.98 8.48
CA GLU A 222 12.63 -9.85 7.87
C GLU A 222 11.70 -9.06 6.93
N MET A 223 11.35 -7.84 7.35
CA MET A 223 10.52 -6.94 6.56
C MET A 223 11.29 -6.42 5.34
N HIS A 224 10.66 -6.44 4.18
CA HIS A 224 11.21 -5.86 2.96
C HIS A 224 11.38 -4.34 3.08
N SER A 225 12.39 -3.80 2.38
CA SER A 225 12.66 -2.36 2.36
C SER A 225 11.83 -1.65 1.30
N GLU A 226 11.30 -0.49 1.66
CA GLU A 226 10.55 0.41 0.77
C GLU A 226 11.08 1.84 0.91
N PHE A 227 11.12 2.58 -0.21
CA PHE A 227 11.62 3.95 -0.22
C PHE A 227 10.53 4.93 0.19
N CYS A 228 10.84 5.80 1.15
CA CYS A 228 9.92 6.76 1.73
C CYS A 228 10.46 8.18 1.61
N ILE A 229 9.54 9.15 1.53
CA ILE A 229 9.82 10.58 1.56
C ILE A 229 8.82 11.27 2.49
N VAL A 230 9.33 12.07 3.41
CA VAL A 230 8.57 13.03 4.21
C VAL A 230 8.95 14.43 3.75
N PRO A 231 8.08 15.14 2.97
CA PRO A 231 8.35 16.50 2.52
C PRO A 231 8.43 17.48 3.71
N GLU A 232 9.16 18.58 3.54
CA GLU A 232 9.33 19.63 4.56
C GLU A 232 7.99 20.21 5.05
N GLU A 233 7.06 20.45 4.12
CA GLU A 233 5.72 20.95 4.47
C GLU A 233 4.96 19.97 5.37
N THR A 234 5.03 18.66 5.05
CA THR A 234 4.41 17.61 5.86
C THR A 234 5.07 17.51 7.23
N ALA A 235 6.39 17.50 7.30
CA ALA A 235 7.13 17.45 8.56
C ALA A 235 6.75 18.61 9.48
N ARG A 236 6.74 19.84 8.93
CA ARG A 236 6.32 21.04 9.66
C ARG A 236 4.87 20.93 10.14
N THR A 237 3.94 20.56 9.25
CA THR A 237 2.50 20.49 9.58
C THR A 237 2.21 19.45 10.66
N VAL A 238 2.81 18.26 10.60
CA VAL A 238 2.67 17.21 11.61
C VAL A 238 3.24 17.68 12.94
N THR A 239 4.45 18.26 12.93
CA THR A 239 5.11 18.76 14.15
C THR A 239 4.29 19.87 14.82
N GLU A 240 3.77 20.83 14.05
CA GLU A 240 2.90 21.90 14.57
C GLU A 240 1.58 21.34 15.11
N THR A 241 0.99 20.36 14.43
CA THR A 241 -0.25 19.71 14.88
C THR A 241 -0.06 19.06 16.22
N LYS A 242 1.01 18.28 16.43
CA LYS A 242 1.32 17.65 17.71
C LYS A 242 1.56 18.69 18.82
N LYS A 243 2.34 19.73 18.54
CA LYS A 243 2.58 20.82 19.51
C LYS A 243 1.31 21.53 19.96
N ASN A 244 0.29 21.58 19.09
CA ASN A 244 -1.00 22.19 19.38
C ASN A 244 -2.04 21.20 19.95
N GLY A 245 -1.65 19.95 20.25
CA GLY A 245 -2.53 18.93 20.81
C GLY A 245 -3.53 18.31 19.83
N GLY A 246 -3.35 18.53 18.50
CA GLY A 246 -4.12 17.87 17.46
C GLY A 246 -3.65 16.43 17.21
N ARG A 247 -4.54 15.60 16.64
CA ARG A 247 -4.22 14.19 16.34
C ARG A 247 -3.57 14.06 14.96
N ILE A 248 -2.64 13.13 14.85
CA ILE A 248 -2.07 12.69 13.59
C ILE A 248 -2.77 11.40 13.15
N ILE A 249 -3.47 11.45 12.03
CA ILE A 249 -4.26 10.36 11.49
C ILE A 249 -3.61 9.88 10.21
N ALA A 250 -3.01 8.70 10.25
CA ALA A 250 -2.43 8.08 9.07
C ALA A 250 -3.54 7.45 8.19
N VAL A 251 -3.45 7.62 6.88
CA VAL A 251 -4.28 6.91 5.91
C VAL A 251 -3.44 5.84 5.24
N GLY A 252 -3.75 4.59 5.58
CA GLY A 252 -3.03 3.39 5.16
C GLY A 252 -1.82 3.06 6.03
N THR A 253 -1.50 1.78 6.04
CA THR A 253 -0.30 1.26 6.72
C THR A 253 0.99 1.83 6.14
N THR A 254 0.97 2.25 4.88
CA THR A 254 2.11 2.92 4.21
C THR A 254 2.42 4.28 4.80
N SER A 255 1.40 5.14 5.00
CA SER A 255 1.57 6.43 5.69
C SER A 255 2.01 6.23 7.14
N CYS A 256 1.40 5.26 7.84
CA CYS A 256 1.80 4.89 9.20
C CYS A 256 3.28 4.51 9.27
N ARG A 257 3.72 3.56 8.44
CA ARG A 257 5.11 3.11 8.41
C ARG A 257 6.08 4.24 8.06
N THR A 258 5.72 5.12 7.13
CA THR A 258 6.55 6.28 6.79
C THR A 258 6.72 7.22 7.98
N LEU A 259 5.61 7.60 8.62
CA LEU A 259 5.63 8.50 9.77
C LEU A 259 6.43 7.90 10.94
N GLU A 260 6.17 6.64 11.28
CA GLU A 260 6.85 5.97 12.41
C GLU A 260 8.35 5.73 12.14
N SER A 261 8.75 5.56 10.88
CA SER A 261 10.17 5.37 10.51
C SER A 261 11.02 6.61 10.73
N PHE A 262 10.43 7.79 10.52
CA PHE A 262 11.16 9.08 10.60
C PHE A 262 10.79 9.93 11.80
N ALA A 263 9.87 9.46 12.65
CA ALA A 263 9.47 10.18 13.86
C ALA A 263 10.60 10.23 14.89
N ASN A 264 10.84 11.44 15.41
CA ASN A 264 11.67 11.67 16.59
C ASN A 264 11.06 11.02 17.83
N ALA A 265 11.81 10.96 18.92
CA ALA A 265 11.33 10.36 20.16
C ALA A 265 10.10 11.09 20.76
N ASP A 266 9.96 12.38 20.51
CA ASP A 266 8.82 13.22 20.92
C ASP A 266 7.66 13.20 19.92
N GLY A 267 7.75 12.40 18.85
CA GLY A 267 6.75 12.27 17.79
C GLY A 267 6.76 13.40 16.77
N THR A 268 7.69 14.33 16.84
CA THR A 268 7.90 15.34 15.78
C THR A 268 8.57 14.72 14.57
N LEU A 269 8.54 15.43 13.44
CA LEU A 269 9.15 15.00 12.18
C LEU A 269 10.08 16.06 11.62
N ASP A 270 11.13 15.60 10.98
CA ASP A 270 11.97 16.40 10.09
C ASP A 270 11.77 15.95 8.63
N ALA A 271 12.02 16.85 7.68
CA ALA A 271 12.05 16.49 6.27
C ALA A 271 13.08 15.38 6.04
N SER A 272 12.68 14.28 5.46
CA SER A 272 13.51 13.08 5.38
C SER A 272 13.19 12.27 4.13
N SER A 273 14.16 11.52 3.65
CA SER A 273 13.96 10.47 2.65
C SER A 273 14.92 9.32 2.91
N GLY A 274 14.48 8.12 2.64
CA GLY A 274 15.30 6.93 2.83
C GLY A 274 14.52 5.63 2.74
N TRP A 275 15.22 4.55 2.97
CA TRP A 275 14.65 3.21 2.98
C TRP A 275 14.14 2.86 4.38
N THR A 276 12.96 2.27 4.46
CA THR A 276 12.41 1.71 5.68
C THR A 276 12.13 0.22 5.53
N ASN A 277 12.51 -0.54 6.53
CA ASN A 277 12.12 -1.93 6.73
C ASN A 277 11.40 -2.09 8.09
N ILE A 278 10.79 -1.02 8.57
CA ILE A 278 10.11 -1.05 9.86
C ILE A 278 9.03 -2.14 9.87
N PHE A 279 9.11 -3.02 10.86
CA PHE A 279 8.11 -4.03 11.14
C PHE A 279 7.41 -3.69 12.45
N ILE A 280 6.12 -3.33 12.35
CA ILE A 280 5.29 -2.93 13.47
C ILE A 280 4.39 -4.10 13.84
N TYR A 281 4.49 -4.56 15.09
CA TYR A 281 3.69 -5.65 15.65
C TYR A 281 3.44 -5.38 17.15
N PRO A 282 2.56 -6.13 17.84
CA PRO A 282 2.26 -5.89 19.25
C PRO A 282 3.49 -5.79 20.13
N GLY A 283 3.56 -4.74 20.94
CA GLY A 283 4.73 -4.33 21.70
C GLY A 283 5.44 -3.09 21.15
N TYR A 284 5.13 -2.70 19.90
CA TYR A 284 5.61 -1.44 19.32
C TYR A 284 4.93 -0.23 19.99
N THR A 285 5.73 0.78 20.32
CA THR A 285 5.22 2.05 20.86
C THR A 285 5.18 3.09 19.75
N PHE A 286 3.98 3.49 19.37
CA PHE A 286 3.77 4.54 18.36
C PHE A 286 4.24 5.89 18.86
N LYS A 287 5.00 6.60 18.03
CA LYS A 287 5.57 7.92 18.34
C LYS A 287 4.76 9.03 17.69
N CYS A 288 4.38 8.86 16.45
CA CYS A 288 3.81 9.91 15.62
C CYS A 288 2.30 9.81 15.49
N ILE A 289 1.76 8.65 15.10
CA ILE A 289 0.34 8.55 14.80
C ILE A 289 -0.53 8.35 16.05
N ASP A 290 -1.72 8.94 16.01
CA ASP A 290 -2.74 8.82 17.07
C ASP A 290 -3.91 7.95 16.62
N ALA A 291 -4.17 7.89 15.30
CA ALA A 291 -5.26 7.11 14.70
C ALA A 291 -4.88 6.63 13.30
N LEU A 292 -5.61 5.64 12.79
CA LEU A 292 -5.32 5.01 11.51
C LEU A 292 -6.61 4.72 10.73
N VAL A 293 -6.67 5.19 9.47
CA VAL A 293 -7.66 4.73 8.48
C VAL A 293 -6.99 3.64 7.64
N THR A 294 -7.58 2.46 7.54
CA THR A 294 -6.97 1.33 6.81
C THR A 294 -8.03 0.41 6.20
N ASN A 295 -7.65 -0.45 5.26
CA ASN A 295 -8.50 -1.55 4.80
C ASN A 295 -8.49 -2.71 5.80
N PHE A 296 -9.38 -3.69 5.61
CA PHE A 296 -9.26 -4.99 6.26
C PHE A 296 -8.15 -5.81 5.59
N HIS A 297 -7.32 -6.47 6.39
CA HIS A 297 -6.11 -7.17 5.96
C HIS A 297 -6.26 -8.70 6.01
N LEU A 298 -5.33 -9.44 5.36
CA LEU A 298 -5.27 -10.90 5.39
C LEU A 298 -4.97 -11.44 6.79
N PRO A 299 -5.51 -12.63 7.11
CA PRO A 299 -5.03 -13.41 8.24
C PRO A 299 -3.50 -13.60 8.16
N GLU A 300 -2.85 -13.59 9.29
CA GLU A 300 -1.41 -13.87 9.44
C GLU A 300 -0.46 -12.92 8.64
N SER A 301 -0.96 -11.78 8.16
CA SER A 301 -0.15 -10.80 7.42
C SER A 301 0.55 -9.81 8.36
N THR A 302 1.64 -9.22 7.90
CA THR A 302 2.32 -8.12 8.62
C THR A 302 1.39 -6.93 8.88
N LEU A 303 0.36 -6.76 8.07
CA LEU A 303 -0.57 -5.64 8.18
C LEU A 303 -1.60 -5.82 9.30
N ILE A 304 -2.12 -7.05 9.52
CA ILE A 304 -2.97 -7.32 10.70
C ILE A 304 -2.15 -7.21 12.00
N MET A 305 -0.84 -7.52 11.94
CA MET A 305 0.06 -7.35 13.08
C MET A 305 0.24 -5.87 13.42
N LEU A 306 0.38 -4.98 12.41
CA LEU A 306 0.47 -3.54 12.59
C LEU A 306 -0.79 -2.96 13.23
N VAL A 307 -1.98 -3.30 12.72
CA VAL A 307 -3.22 -2.80 13.31
C VAL A 307 -3.45 -3.36 14.71
N SER A 308 -2.99 -4.59 14.97
CA SER A 308 -3.00 -5.21 16.30
C SER A 308 -2.04 -4.53 17.29
N ALA A 309 -0.94 -3.97 16.80
CA ALA A 309 -0.04 -3.16 17.61
C ALA A 309 -0.73 -1.86 18.09
N LEU A 310 -1.59 -1.26 17.22
CA LEU A 310 -2.26 0.01 17.52
C LEU A 310 -3.48 -0.16 18.45
N ALA A 311 -4.29 -1.19 18.24
CA ALA A 311 -5.58 -1.35 18.93
C ALA A 311 -5.64 -2.55 19.89
N GLY A 312 -4.55 -3.28 20.04
CA GLY A 312 -4.54 -4.55 20.77
C GLY A 312 -5.06 -5.71 19.90
N ARG A 313 -4.39 -6.85 19.98
CA ARG A 313 -4.70 -8.04 19.18
C ARG A 313 -6.14 -8.52 19.37
N GLU A 314 -6.61 -8.60 20.60
CA GLU A 314 -7.95 -9.10 20.92
C GLU A 314 -9.04 -8.20 20.32
N ASN A 315 -8.91 -6.88 20.45
CA ASN A 315 -9.84 -5.92 19.87
C ASN A 315 -9.88 -6.04 18.35
N VAL A 316 -8.71 -6.19 17.70
CA VAL A 316 -8.60 -6.34 16.25
C VAL A 316 -9.23 -7.65 15.79
N LEU A 317 -8.92 -8.79 16.42
CA LEU A 317 -9.50 -10.07 16.02
C LEU A 317 -11.02 -10.10 16.23
N ASN A 318 -11.52 -9.47 17.30
CA ASN A 318 -12.97 -9.30 17.50
C ASN A 318 -13.61 -8.43 16.41
N ALA A 319 -12.96 -7.33 16.04
CA ALA A 319 -13.42 -6.45 14.96
C ALA A 319 -13.43 -7.19 13.61
N TYR A 320 -12.43 -8.00 13.31
CA TYR A 320 -12.37 -8.79 12.09
C TYR A 320 -13.42 -9.90 12.05
N LYS A 321 -13.65 -10.58 13.16
CA LYS A 321 -14.76 -11.54 13.31
C LYS A 321 -16.10 -10.86 13.05
N THR A 322 -16.33 -9.71 13.68
CA THR A 322 -17.55 -8.89 13.46
C THR A 322 -17.67 -8.46 12.01
N ALA A 323 -16.57 -8.10 11.34
CA ALA A 323 -16.56 -7.75 9.92
C ALA A 323 -16.99 -8.93 9.03
N VAL A 324 -16.47 -10.13 9.30
CA VAL A 324 -16.85 -11.35 8.57
C VAL A 324 -18.36 -11.66 8.77
N GLU A 325 -18.83 -11.66 10.01
CA GLU A 325 -20.25 -11.92 10.34
C GLU A 325 -21.20 -10.90 9.68
N ASN A 326 -20.76 -9.64 9.57
CA ASN A 326 -21.52 -8.57 8.92
C ASN A 326 -21.23 -8.43 7.42
N LYS A 327 -20.49 -9.38 6.82
CA LYS A 327 -20.18 -9.43 5.39
C LYS A 327 -19.53 -8.13 4.89
N TYR A 328 -18.54 -7.63 5.62
CA TYR A 328 -17.66 -6.58 5.12
C TYR A 328 -16.83 -7.14 3.97
N ARG A 329 -16.46 -6.25 3.05
CA ARG A 329 -15.58 -6.56 1.95
C ARG A 329 -14.13 -6.38 2.40
N PHE A 330 -13.26 -7.29 2.03
CA PHE A 330 -11.87 -7.31 2.47
C PHE A 330 -10.91 -6.89 1.35
N PHE A 331 -9.71 -6.47 1.72
CA PHE A 331 -8.58 -6.08 0.88
C PHE A 331 -8.74 -4.78 0.10
N SER A 332 -7.93 -4.65 -1.00
CA SER A 332 -7.69 -3.43 -1.76
C SER A 332 -8.94 -2.68 -2.20
N PHE A 333 -9.96 -3.39 -2.63
CA PHE A 333 -11.25 -2.82 -3.04
C PHE A 333 -12.37 -3.05 -2.02
N GLY A 334 -11.99 -3.48 -0.84
CA GLY A 334 -12.92 -3.75 0.25
C GLY A 334 -13.41 -2.51 0.97
N ASP A 335 -13.91 -2.74 2.18
CA ASP A 335 -14.33 -1.72 3.12
C ASP A 335 -13.15 -1.23 3.96
N ALA A 336 -13.36 -0.26 4.83
CA ALA A 336 -12.33 0.36 5.62
C ALA A 336 -12.60 0.27 7.13
N MET A 337 -11.53 0.46 7.90
CA MET A 337 -11.56 0.67 9.35
C MET A 337 -11.01 2.06 9.68
N PHE A 338 -11.55 2.69 10.72
CA PHE A 338 -10.97 3.83 11.40
C PHE A 338 -10.69 3.47 12.84
N ILE A 339 -9.43 3.26 13.16
CA ILE A 339 -8.92 2.95 14.51
C ILE A 339 -8.58 4.26 15.19
N LYS A 340 -9.29 4.59 16.29
CA LYS A 340 -9.22 5.90 16.95
C LYS A 340 -9.02 5.81 18.46
#